data_7709271d89d547101d063c27a2cdbdb8
#
_entry.id   7709271d89d547101d063c27a2cdbdb8
#
_cell.length_a   1.000
_cell.length_b   1.000
_cell.length_c   1.000
_cell.angle_alpha   90.00
_cell.angle_beta   90.00
_cell.angle_gamma   90.00
#
_symmetry.space_group_name_H-M   'P 1'
#
loop_
_entity.id
_entity.type
_entity.pdbx_description
1 polymer ?
#
loop_
_entity_poly.entity_id
_entity_poly.type
_entity_poly.pdbx_seq_one_letter_code
_entity_poly.pdbx_strand_id
1 'polypeptide(L)'
;LDIGAFFVKKGEPWFWNGDYEDGLSDLGYRELFVRWFQYGAFLPVFRSHGTDVRREPWLFDNGKDGFYEALCGAVSLRYRLLPYIYSWAYRVWKEDKTFLRMLAFDFMQDEKALDIGDQYMFGESILVCPVTEPIYYGTGSEVLSGIPEKRTVYLPGDCDWYDFYTGERYAGGQYVEADAPLSRIPLFVKAGSILPMAEAAQNSARAAEAEVEYRIYAGADCSFTLYRDSGDGYAYEQGEYELTELVWEEKTKKLFVNGTEQSENVVIYS
;
A
#
# COMPACT_ATOMS: atom_id res chain seq x y z
N LEU A 1 0.59 -11.97 10.43
CA LEU A 1 0.14 -12.41 9.10
C LEU A 1 1.21 -13.31 8.48
N ASP A 2 0.77 -14.43 7.92
CA ASP A 2 1.66 -15.41 7.30
C ASP A 2 1.66 -15.22 5.78
N ILE A 3 2.35 -14.17 5.32
CA ILE A 3 2.46 -13.85 3.89
C ILE A 3 2.96 -15.09 3.13
N GLY A 4 2.17 -15.56 2.14
CA GLY A 4 2.44 -16.73 1.35
C GLY A 4 2.04 -18.05 2.02
N ALA A 5 1.10 -18.01 2.97
CA ALA A 5 0.59 -19.10 3.79
C ALA A 5 1.61 -19.71 4.79
N PHE A 6 1.14 -20.24 5.91
CA PHE A 6 1.98 -20.88 6.91
C PHE A 6 2.46 -22.25 6.41
N PHE A 7 1.55 -23.08 5.89
CA PHE A 7 1.83 -24.33 5.19
C PHE A 7 1.51 -24.17 3.70
N VAL A 8 2.41 -24.62 2.85
CA VAL A 8 2.34 -24.46 1.39
C VAL A 8 2.19 -25.78 0.68
N LYS A 9 2.94 -26.82 1.11
CA LYS A 9 3.00 -28.10 0.44
C LYS A 9 1.80 -28.99 0.74
N LYS A 10 1.48 -29.87 -0.21
CA LYS A 10 0.52 -30.96 -0.01
C LYS A 10 1.08 -32.06 0.89
N GLY A 11 0.20 -32.76 1.61
CA GLY A 11 0.46 -34.05 2.21
C GLY A 11 1.05 -34.04 3.59
N GLU A 12 1.55 -32.95 4.11
CA GLU A 12 2.12 -32.91 5.46
C GLU A 12 2.15 -31.46 5.99
N PRO A 13 2.09 -31.31 7.27
CA PRO A 13 1.78 -32.26 8.34
C PRO A 13 0.31 -32.20 8.76
N TRP A 14 -0.14 -33.25 9.30
CA TRP A 14 -1.29 -33.65 10.07
C TRP A 14 -2.50 -32.71 10.31
N PHE A 15 -2.44 -31.41 10.33
CA PHE A 15 -3.59 -30.51 10.47
C PHE A 15 -3.93 -29.72 9.22
N TRP A 16 -2.91 -29.38 8.42
CA TRP A 16 -3.02 -28.44 7.33
C TRP A 16 -2.38 -29.02 6.09
N ASN A 17 -3.09 -28.93 5.01
CA ASN A 17 -2.63 -29.38 3.72
C ASN A 17 -2.63 -28.18 2.78
N GLY A 18 -1.45 -27.74 2.35
CA GLY A 18 -1.33 -26.72 1.34
C GLY A 18 -1.63 -27.26 -0.05
N ASP A 19 -1.73 -26.37 -1.04
CA ASP A 19 -2.14 -26.70 -2.40
C ASP A 19 -0.96 -26.85 -3.38
N TYR A 20 0.26 -26.45 -2.98
CA TYR A 20 1.42 -26.35 -3.87
C TYR A 20 2.49 -27.40 -3.52
N GLU A 21 2.41 -28.57 -4.14
CA GLU A 21 3.32 -29.70 -3.88
C GLU A 21 4.79 -29.33 -4.10
N ASP A 22 5.08 -28.61 -5.19
CA ASP A 22 6.43 -28.20 -5.57
C ASP A 22 6.93 -26.92 -4.83
N GLY A 23 6.12 -26.37 -3.92
CA GLY A 23 6.48 -25.22 -3.11
C GLY A 23 6.96 -24.04 -3.96
N LEU A 24 8.17 -23.54 -3.72
CA LEU A 24 8.72 -22.38 -4.42
C LEU A 24 8.96 -22.59 -5.93
N SER A 25 9.00 -23.85 -6.40
CA SER A 25 9.15 -24.14 -7.84
C SER A 25 7.84 -23.99 -8.60
N ASP A 26 6.70 -23.94 -7.89
CA ASP A 26 5.38 -23.70 -8.48
C ASP A 26 5.18 -22.21 -8.80
N LEU A 27 4.93 -21.88 -10.06
CA LEU A 27 4.73 -20.51 -10.51
C LEU A 27 3.43 -19.90 -9.95
N GLY A 28 2.39 -20.73 -9.74
CA GLY A 28 1.15 -20.28 -9.07
C GLY A 28 1.40 -19.87 -7.62
N TYR A 29 2.26 -20.63 -6.89
CA TYR A 29 2.67 -20.22 -5.55
C TYR A 29 3.48 -18.92 -5.56
N ARG A 30 4.37 -18.73 -6.55
CA ARG A 30 5.14 -17.50 -6.69
C ARG A 30 4.22 -16.29 -6.93
N GLU A 31 3.21 -16.43 -7.80
CA GLU A 31 2.23 -15.36 -8.00
C GLU A 31 1.43 -15.07 -6.73
N LEU A 32 0.90 -16.09 -6.06
CA LEU A 32 0.20 -15.95 -4.78
C LEU A 32 1.06 -15.19 -3.76
N PHE A 33 2.34 -15.60 -3.64
CA PHE A 33 3.26 -14.97 -2.69
C PHE A 33 3.49 -13.48 -3.03
N VAL A 34 3.73 -13.15 -4.31
CA VAL A 34 3.89 -11.75 -4.75
C VAL A 34 2.65 -10.92 -4.45
N ARG A 35 1.46 -11.42 -4.80
CA ARG A 35 0.20 -10.69 -4.53
C ARG A 35 -0.02 -10.47 -3.04
N TRP A 36 0.24 -11.48 -2.23
CA TRP A 36 0.14 -11.35 -0.78
C TRP A 36 1.23 -10.44 -0.18
N PHE A 37 2.43 -10.47 -0.75
CA PHE A 37 3.53 -9.60 -0.34
C PHE A 37 3.24 -8.13 -0.68
N GLN A 38 2.66 -7.85 -1.84
CA GLN A 38 2.18 -6.52 -2.22
C GLN A 38 1.10 -6.01 -1.23
N TYR A 39 0.13 -6.86 -0.88
CA TYR A 39 -0.82 -6.55 0.17
C TYR A 39 -0.13 -6.29 1.51
N GLY A 40 0.85 -7.11 1.88
CA GLY A 40 1.64 -6.98 3.10
C GLY A 40 2.35 -5.63 3.24
N ALA A 41 2.76 -5.01 2.14
CA ALA A 41 3.37 -3.68 2.14
C ALA A 41 2.44 -2.59 2.71
N PHE A 42 1.13 -2.81 2.72
CA PHE A 42 0.10 -1.92 3.26
C PHE A 42 -0.51 -2.44 4.58
N LEU A 43 0.27 -3.18 5.35
CA LEU A 43 -0.09 -3.60 6.71
C LEU A 43 0.82 -2.90 7.73
N PRO A 44 0.38 -2.73 8.99
CA PRO A 44 1.23 -2.17 10.04
C PRO A 44 2.52 -2.95 10.24
N VAL A 45 2.45 -4.29 10.22
CA VAL A 45 3.61 -5.18 10.28
C VAL A 45 3.78 -5.88 8.94
N PHE A 46 4.87 -5.61 8.27
CA PHE A 46 5.25 -6.23 7.00
C PHE A 46 6.24 -7.35 7.25
N ARG A 47 5.75 -8.60 7.27
CA ARG A 47 6.55 -9.78 7.61
C ARG A 47 6.05 -11.01 6.88
N SER A 48 6.96 -11.73 6.23
CA SER A 48 6.71 -13.08 5.76
C SER A 48 6.98 -14.10 6.89
N HIS A 49 6.11 -15.08 7.04
CA HIS A 49 6.23 -16.14 8.05
C HIS A 49 5.61 -17.43 7.55
N GLY A 50 6.23 -18.56 7.89
CA GLY A 50 5.75 -19.91 7.55
C GLY A 50 6.81 -20.97 7.84
N THR A 51 6.57 -22.23 7.51
CA THR A 51 7.42 -23.33 7.96
C THR A 51 8.02 -24.21 6.86
N ASP A 52 7.23 -24.71 5.93
CA ASP A 52 7.60 -25.82 5.04
C ASP A 52 8.31 -25.39 3.75
N VAL A 53 8.34 -24.09 3.43
CA VAL A 53 8.97 -23.53 2.24
C VAL A 53 9.80 -22.31 2.62
N ARG A 54 11.04 -22.25 2.15
CA ARG A 54 11.85 -21.04 2.21
C ARG A 54 11.23 -19.99 1.30
N ARG A 55 11.22 -18.73 1.77
CA ARG A 55 10.51 -17.65 1.07
C ARG A 55 11.21 -16.31 1.16
N GLU A 56 12.52 -16.35 1.30
CA GLU A 56 13.34 -15.14 1.23
C GLU A 56 13.28 -14.57 -0.20
N PRO A 57 13.12 -13.24 -0.38
CA PRO A 57 12.87 -12.63 -1.69
C PRO A 57 13.87 -13.04 -2.79
N TRP A 58 15.17 -13.20 -2.46
CA TRP A 58 16.18 -13.59 -3.42
C TRP A 58 16.01 -15.00 -4.00
N LEU A 59 15.21 -15.87 -3.37
CA LEU A 59 14.88 -17.19 -3.90
C LEU A 59 13.86 -17.13 -5.05
N PHE A 60 13.21 -15.98 -5.23
CA PHE A 60 12.32 -15.72 -6.36
C PHE A 60 13.08 -15.21 -7.59
N ASP A 61 14.38 -14.93 -7.47
CA ASP A 61 15.20 -14.50 -8.59
C ASP A 61 15.57 -15.70 -9.48
N ASN A 62 15.03 -15.70 -10.69
CA ASN A 62 15.47 -16.59 -11.78
C ASN A 62 15.86 -15.78 -13.02
N GLY A 63 15.89 -14.45 -12.91
CA GLY A 63 16.32 -13.49 -13.94
C GLY A 63 15.38 -13.37 -15.13
N LYS A 64 14.15 -13.90 -15.11
CA LYS A 64 13.26 -13.92 -16.28
C LYS A 64 11.78 -13.72 -16.03
N ASP A 65 11.25 -14.05 -14.85
CA ASP A 65 9.80 -14.10 -14.60
C ASP A 65 9.25 -12.87 -13.87
N GLY A 66 10.10 -11.96 -13.42
CA GLY A 66 9.70 -10.69 -12.79
C GLY A 66 9.19 -10.82 -11.35
N PHE A 67 9.20 -12.00 -10.74
CA PHE A 67 8.71 -12.17 -9.37
C PHE A 67 9.58 -11.45 -8.35
N TYR A 68 10.92 -11.57 -8.47
CA TYR A 68 11.85 -10.88 -7.58
C TYR A 68 11.74 -9.36 -7.70
N GLU A 69 11.66 -8.84 -8.90
CA GLU A 69 11.49 -7.41 -9.17
C GLU A 69 10.17 -6.89 -8.57
N ALA A 70 9.11 -7.66 -8.65
CA ALA A 70 7.82 -7.31 -8.04
C ALA A 70 7.91 -7.24 -6.51
N LEU A 71 8.62 -8.17 -5.86
CA LEU A 71 8.89 -8.14 -4.42
C LEU A 71 9.72 -6.91 -4.03
N CYS A 72 10.81 -6.64 -4.77
CA CYS A 72 11.65 -5.46 -4.56
C CYS A 72 10.85 -4.16 -4.73
N GLY A 73 9.96 -4.12 -5.73
CA GLY A 73 9.05 -3.00 -5.96
C GLY A 73 8.12 -2.73 -4.77
N ALA A 74 7.56 -3.78 -4.18
CA ALA A 74 6.68 -3.66 -3.00
C ALA A 74 7.44 -3.15 -1.77
N VAL A 75 8.67 -3.65 -1.53
CA VAL A 75 9.55 -3.14 -0.45
C VAL A 75 9.90 -1.67 -0.70
N SER A 76 10.31 -1.33 -1.91
CA SER A 76 10.66 0.04 -2.29
C SER A 76 9.48 0.99 -2.07
N LEU A 77 8.27 0.60 -2.50
CA LEU A 77 7.07 1.40 -2.31
C LEU A 77 6.76 1.63 -0.83
N ARG A 78 6.88 0.60 0.02
CA ARG A 78 6.70 0.74 1.46
C ARG A 78 7.70 1.71 2.07
N TYR A 79 8.98 1.63 1.68
CA TYR A 79 10.01 2.56 2.18
C TYR A 79 9.74 4.00 1.73
N ARG A 80 9.27 4.18 0.52
CA ARG A 80 8.85 5.50 0.03
C ARG A 80 7.67 6.08 0.80
N LEU A 81 6.79 5.25 1.29
CA LEU A 81 5.62 5.63 2.11
C LEU A 81 5.92 5.75 3.61
N LEU A 82 7.16 5.50 4.07
CA LEU A 82 7.47 5.56 5.50
C LEU A 82 7.10 6.90 6.17
N PRO A 83 7.28 8.09 5.56
CA PRO A 83 6.85 9.34 6.18
C PRO A 83 5.34 9.35 6.46
N TYR A 84 4.53 8.84 5.53
CA TYR A 84 3.08 8.68 5.69
C TYR A 84 2.74 7.64 6.75
N ILE A 85 3.35 6.45 6.66
CA ILE A 85 3.09 5.31 7.57
C ILE A 85 3.44 5.68 9.01
N TYR A 86 4.58 6.33 9.23
CA TYR A 86 5.06 6.68 10.58
C TYR A 86 4.20 7.78 11.21
N SER A 87 3.75 8.76 10.41
CA SER A 87 2.79 9.76 10.86
C SER A 87 1.44 9.15 11.23
N TRP A 88 0.99 8.11 10.50
CA TRP A 88 -0.20 7.36 10.88
C TRP A 88 -0.01 6.53 12.15
N ALA A 89 1.18 5.95 12.38
CA ALA A 89 1.49 5.27 13.64
C ALA A 89 1.38 6.23 14.84
N TYR A 90 1.86 7.47 14.69
CA TYR A 90 1.65 8.54 15.67
C TYR A 90 0.16 8.80 15.93
N ARG A 91 -0.66 8.94 14.88
CA ARG A 91 -2.11 9.18 15.02
C ARG A 91 -2.83 8.00 15.69
N VAL A 92 -2.41 6.77 15.43
CA VAL A 92 -2.92 5.58 16.13
C VAL A 92 -2.61 5.66 17.63
N TRP A 93 -1.36 5.99 17.99
CA TRP A 93 -0.95 6.10 19.39
C TRP A 93 -1.56 7.29 20.12
N LYS A 94 -1.58 8.46 19.48
CA LYS A 94 -1.92 9.73 20.15
C LYS A 94 -3.39 10.10 20.05
N GLU A 95 -4.06 9.71 18.96
CA GLU A 95 -5.41 10.15 18.62
C GLU A 95 -6.41 8.98 18.58
N ASP A 96 -5.99 7.75 18.94
CA ASP A 96 -6.80 6.53 18.88
C ASP A 96 -7.44 6.28 17.49
N LYS A 97 -6.72 6.68 16.42
CA LYS A 97 -7.17 6.49 15.03
C LYS A 97 -6.95 5.05 14.57
N THR A 98 -7.72 4.64 13.58
CA THR A 98 -7.58 3.33 12.94
C THR A 98 -6.84 3.49 11.62
N PHE A 99 -5.69 2.81 11.45
CA PHE A 99 -4.87 2.93 10.25
C PHE A 99 -5.43 2.13 9.07
N LEU A 100 -5.85 0.88 9.31
CA LEU A 100 -6.53 0.04 8.32
C LEU A 100 -8.04 0.17 8.53
N ARG A 101 -8.76 0.59 7.50
CA ARG A 101 -10.17 0.96 7.61
C ARG A 101 -10.97 0.26 6.52
N MET A 102 -12.02 -0.44 6.91
CA MET A 102 -13.03 -0.91 5.95
C MET A 102 -13.68 0.29 5.27
N LEU A 103 -14.07 0.17 4.01
CA LEU A 103 -14.75 1.26 3.29
C LEU A 103 -16.02 1.72 4.01
N ALA A 104 -16.71 0.82 4.69
CA ALA A 104 -17.88 1.11 5.49
C ALA A 104 -17.65 2.13 6.61
N PHE A 105 -16.42 2.34 7.10
CA PHE A 105 -16.13 3.38 8.11
C PHE A 105 -16.09 4.78 7.54
N ASP A 106 -15.60 4.92 6.31
CA ASP A 106 -15.38 6.23 5.68
C ASP A 106 -16.52 6.62 4.73
N PHE A 107 -17.24 5.63 4.18
CA PHE A 107 -18.25 5.81 3.13
C PHE A 107 -19.60 5.20 3.53
N MET A 108 -20.09 5.51 4.75
CA MET A 108 -21.33 4.94 5.32
C MET A 108 -22.60 5.25 4.49
N GLN A 109 -22.57 6.30 3.66
CA GLN A 109 -23.70 6.69 2.83
C GLN A 109 -23.67 6.06 1.43
N ASP A 110 -22.59 5.35 1.12
CA ASP A 110 -22.42 4.64 -0.15
C ASP A 110 -22.75 3.15 0.04
N GLU A 111 -23.97 2.75 -0.34
CA GLU A 111 -24.47 1.39 -0.15
C GLU A 111 -23.53 0.32 -0.77
N LYS A 112 -22.86 0.65 -1.91
CA LYS A 112 -21.94 -0.29 -2.54
C LYS A 112 -20.66 -0.46 -1.72
N ALA A 113 -20.16 0.62 -1.13
CA ALA A 113 -18.95 0.58 -0.30
C ALA A 113 -19.13 -0.29 0.94
N LEU A 114 -20.37 -0.46 1.45
CA LEU A 114 -20.65 -1.28 2.62
C LEU A 114 -20.39 -2.77 2.39
N ASP A 115 -20.56 -3.24 1.15
CA ASP A 115 -20.44 -4.66 0.79
C ASP A 115 -19.05 -5.01 0.18
N ILE A 116 -18.16 -4.02 -0.01
CA ILE A 116 -16.82 -4.27 -0.55
C ILE A 116 -15.92 -4.87 0.54
N GLY A 117 -15.57 -6.15 0.40
CA GLY A 117 -14.73 -6.89 1.35
C GLY A 117 -13.27 -7.05 0.95
N ASP A 118 -12.90 -6.66 -0.27
CA ASP A 118 -11.58 -6.90 -0.88
C ASP A 118 -10.81 -5.62 -1.21
N GLN A 119 -11.29 -4.48 -0.70
CA GLN A 119 -10.64 -3.17 -0.75
C GLN A 119 -10.70 -2.51 0.63
N TYR A 120 -9.71 -1.66 0.94
CA TYR A 120 -9.69 -0.95 2.22
C TYR A 120 -8.92 0.36 2.12
N MET A 121 -9.19 1.29 3.05
CA MET A 121 -8.41 2.51 3.20
C MET A 121 -7.17 2.24 4.07
N PHE A 122 -6.03 2.70 3.59
CA PHE A 122 -4.78 2.77 4.31
C PHE A 122 -4.54 4.23 4.75
N GLY A 123 -4.84 4.50 6.00
CA GLY A 123 -5.10 5.85 6.47
C GLY A 123 -6.38 6.42 5.85
N GLU A 124 -6.43 7.74 5.71
CA GLU A 124 -7.59 8.45 5.15
C GLU A 124 -7.46 8.76 3.65
N SER A 125 -6.28 8.47 3.07
CA SER A 125 -5.95 8.94 1.72
C SER A 125 -5.82 7.85 0.67
N ILE A 126 -5.34 6.65 1.01
CA ILE A 126 -5.00 5.61 0.04
C ILE A 126 -6.02 4.48 0.08
N LEU A 127 -6.69 4.25 -1.05
CA LEU A 127 -7.51 3.06 -1.30
C LEU A 127 -6.61 1.95 -1.84
N VAL A 128 -6.51 0.85 -1.10
CA VAL A 128 -5.72 -0.33 -1.47
C VAL A 128 -6.64 -1.41 -2.01
N CYS A 129 -6.29 -1.93 -3.17
CA CYS A 129 -7.11 -2.89 -3.90
C CYS A 129 -6.30 -4.17 -4.22
N PRO A 130 -6.08 -5.08 -3.23
CA PRO A 130 -5.30 -6.29 -3.43
C PRO A 130 -5.83 -7.15 -4.58
N VAL A 131 -4.96 -7.77 -5.36
CA VAL A 131 -5.31 -8.77 -6.36
C VAL A 131 -5.52 -10.09 -5.62
N THR A 132 -6.74 -10.60 -5.63
CA THR A 132 -7.16 -11.78 -4.84
C THR A 132 -7.28 -13.05 -5.67
N GLU A 133 -7.29 -12.93 -7.00
CA GLU A 133 -7.37 -14.03 -7.93
C GLU A 133 -6.10 -14.12 -8.79
N PRO A 134 -5.66 -15.33 -9.20
CA PRO A 134 -4.49 -15.47 -10.05
C PRO A 134 -4.75 -14.92 -11.45
N ILE A 135 -3.74 -14.30 -12.05
CA ILE A 135 -3.79 -13.74 -13.40
C ILE A 135 -2.91 -14.54 -14.38
N TYR A 136 -1.75 -14.99 -13.94
CA TYR A 136 -0.76 -15.62 -14.81
C TYR A 136 -0.67 -17.13 -14.63
N TYR A 137 -0.74 -17.62 -13.39
CA TYR A 137 -0.47 -19.02 -13.06
C TYR A 137 -1.45 -19.59 -12.04
N GLY A 138 -2.03 -20.74 -12.36
CA GLY A 138 -2.75 -21.58 -11.41
C GLY A 138 -1.80 -22.53 -10.66
N THR A 139 -2.38 -23.37 -9.77
CA THR A 139 -1.68 -24.40 -9.03
C THR A 139 -1.00 -25.40 -9.99
N GLY A 140 0.22 -25.86 -9.63
CA GLY A 140 1.00 -26.75 -10.49
C GLY A 140 1.63 -26.04 -11.69
N SER A 141 1.85 -24.72 -11.58
CA SER A 141 2.39 -23.89 -12.67
C SER A 141 1.53 -23.87 -13.93
N GLU A 142 0.23 -24.11 -13.81
CA GLU A 142 -0.70 -24.00 -14.92
C GLU A 142 -0.67 -22.56 -15.48
N VAL A 143 -0.35 -22.42 -16.76
CA VAL A 143 -0.38 -21.10 -17.41
C VAL A 143 -1.80 -20.70 -17.71
N LEU A 144 -2.26 -19.63 -17.11
CA LEU A 144 -3.57 -19.04 -17.38
C LEU A 144 -3.48 -18.13 -18.61
N SER A 145 -4.37 -18.35 -19.59
CA SER A 145 -4.37 -17.57 -20.82
C SER A 145 -5.68 -16.78 -20.99
N GLY A 146 -5.56 -15.57 -21.53
CA GLY A 146 -6.73 -14.72 -21.81
C GLY A 146 -7.29 -13.98 -20.58
N ILE A 147 -6.64 -14.08 -19.42
CA ILE A 147 -6.98 -13.27 -18.24
C ILE A 147 -6.31 -11.90 -18.41
N PRO A 148 -7.07 -10.79 -18.40
CA PRO A 148 -6.46 -9.47 -18.50
C PRO A 148 -5.66 -9.14 -17.24
N GLU A 149 -4.55 -8.42 -17.39
CA GLU A 149 -3.75 -7.89 -16.27
C GLU A 149 -4.47 -6.70 -15.61
N LYS A 150 -5.70 -6.93 -15.20
CA LYS A 150 -6.59 -5.91 -14.65
C LYS A 150 -7.40 -6.47 -13.48
N ARG A 151 -7.88 -5.55 -12.68
CA ARG A 151 -8.81 -5.83 -11.61
C ARG A 151 -9.93 -4.79 -11.62
N THR A 152 -11.17 -5.24 -11.52
CA THR A 152 -12.31 -4.36 -11.27
C THR A 152 -12.24 -3.81 -9.85
N VAL A 153 -12.25 -2.48 -9.72
CA VAL A 153 -12.17 -1.75 -8.45
C VAL A 153 -13.39 -0.86 -8.32
N TYR A 154 -14.01 -0.82 -7.16
CA TYR A 154 -15.01 0.18 -6.84
C TYR A 154 -14.33 1.41 -6.23
N LEU A 155 -14.59 2.57 -6.82
CA LEU A 155 -14.17 3.86 -6.27
C LEU A 155 -15.37 4.45 -5.51
N PRO A 156 -15.33 4.54 -4.17
CA PRO A 156 -16.43 5.07 -3.37
C PRO A 156 -16.86 6.46 -3.81
N GLY A 157 -18.16 6.75 -3.63
CA GLY A 157 -18.75 8.06 -3.90
C GLY A 157 -18.25 9.16 -2.97
N ASP A 158 -18.80 10.35 -3.10
CA ASP A 158 -18.53 11.55 -2.30
C ASP A 158 -17.19 12.25 -2.59
N CYS A 159 -16.28 11.65 -3.35
CA CYS A 159 -15.02 12.27 -3.75
C CYS A 159 -14.53 11.70 -5.09
N ASP A 160 -13.61 12.41 -5.73
CA ASP A 160 -12.85 11.88 -6.84
C ASP A 160 -11.61 11.13 -6.35
N TRP A 161 -11.03 10.34 -7.25
CA TRP A 161 -9.88 9.48 -6.98
C TRP A 161 -8.81 9.68 -8.06
N TYR A 162 -7.56 9.53 -7.67
CA TYR A 162 -6.43 9.51 -8.60
C TYR A 162 -5.79 8.14 -8.58
N ASP A 163 -5.55 7.55 -9.76
CA ASP A 163 -4.64 6.41 -9.84
C ASP A 163 -3.25 6.82 -9.31
N PHE A 164 -2.75 6.07 -8.36
CA PHE A 164 -1.49 6.39 -7.67
C PHE A 164 -0.28 6.42 -8.59
N TYR A 165 -0.29 5.59 -9.65
CA TYR A 165 0.85 5.42 -10.55
C TYR A 165 0.82 6.38 -11.73
N THR A 166 -0.35 6.61 -12.30
CA THR A 166 -0.51 7.43 -13.49
C THR A 166 -0.91 8.87 -13.19
N GLY A 167 -1.53 9.12 -12.02
CA GLY A 167 -2.13 10.41 -11.69
C GLY A 167 -3.43 10.69 -12.45
N GLU A 168 -3.99 9.71 -13.17
CA GLU A 168 -5.28 9.86 -13.84
C GLU A 168 -6.40 10.00 -12.83
N ARG A 169 -7.29 10.96 -13.07
CA ARG A 169 -8.41 11.27 -12.17
C ARG A 169 -9.68 10.58 -12.59
N TYR A 170 -10.38 9.99 -11.64
CA TYR A 170 -11.65 9.28 -11.78
C TYR A 170 -12.71 9.89 -10.85
N ALA A 171 -13.92 10.02 -11.32
CA ALA A 171 -15.04 10.34 -10.43
C ALA A 171 -15.33 9.17 -9.49
N GLY A 172 -15.78 9.46 -8.27
CA GLY A 172 -16.27 8.42 -7.37
C GLY A 172 -17.62 7.83 -7.76
N GLY A 173 -18.07 6.82 -7.03
CA GLY A 173 -19.36 6.15 -7.21
C GLY A 173 -19.40 5.15 -8.37
N GLN A 174 -18.25 4.71 -8.90
CA GLN A 174 -18.18 3.85 -10.09
C GLN A 174 -17.19 2.70 -9.94
N TYR A 175 -17.34 1.69 -10.79
CA TYR A 175 -16.34 0.64 -11.00
C TYR A 175 -15.40 1.04 -12.13
N VAL A 176 -14.12 0.75 -11.95
CA VAL A 176 -13.06 0.95 -12.95
C VAL A 176 -12.23 -0.31 -13.13
N GLU A 177 -11.66 -0.49 -14.32
CA GLU A 177 -10.70 -1.55 -14.62
C GLU A 177 -9.28 -1.03 -14.37
N ALA A 178 -8.76 -1.31 -13.18
CA ALA A 178 -7.41 -0.89 -12.77
C ALA A 178 -6.35 -1.86 -13.30
N ASP A 179 -5.24 -1.33 -13.81
CA ASP A 179 -4.11 -2.15 -14.23
C ASP A 179 -3.49 -2.90 -13.03
N ALA A 180 -3.35 -4.20 -13.16
CA ALA A 180 -2.86 -5.11 -12.13
C ALA A 180 -1.76 -6.06 -12.63
N PRO A 181 -0.72 -5.57 -13.35
CA PRO A 181 0.40 -6.41 -13.73
C PRO A 181 1.08 -7.00 -12.50
N LEU A 182 1.95 -8.00 -12.68
CA LEU A 182 2.65 -8.65 -11.57
C LEU A 182 3.42 -7.67 -10.68
N SER A 183 3.91 -6.58 -11.26
CA SER A 183 4.70 -5.55 -10.57
C SER A 183 3.89 -4.56 -9.73
N ARG A 184 2.54 -4.61 -9.77
CA ARG A 184 1.69 -3.60 -9.13
C ARG A 184 0.54 -4.21 -8.33
N ILE A 185 0.25 -3.57 -7.21
CA ILE A 185 -1.05 -3.63 -6.54
C ILE A 185 -1.82 -2.36 -6.93
N PRO A 186 -3.06 -2.44 -7.43
CA PRO A 186 -3.85 -1.25 -7.73
C PRO A 186 -4.06 -0.39 -6.50
N LEU A 187 -3.78 0.92 -6.64
CA LEU A 187 -3.88 1.93 -5.60
C LEU A 187 -4.55 3.16 -6.16
N PHE A 188 -5.45 3.75 -5.37
CA PHE A 188 -6.03 5.05 -5.67
C PHE A 188 -5.85 6.00 -4.50
N VAL A 189 -5.70 7.28 -4.78
CA VAL A 189 -5.59 8.31 -3.76
C VAL A 189 -6.78 9.24 -3.84
N LYS A 190 -7.39 9.49 -2.70
CA LYS A 190 -8.54 10.37 -2.58
C LYS A 190 -8.16 11.81 -2.95
N ALA A 191 -8.98 12.45 -3.78
CA ALA A 191 -8.85 13.89 -4.05
C ALA A 191 -8.99 14.70 -2.76
N GLY A 192 -8.23 15.79 -2.64
CA GLY A 192 -8.10 16.51 -1.38
C GLY A 192 -7.21 15.78 -0.38
N SER A 193 -6.06 15.24 -0.83
CA SER A 193 -5.10 14.56 0.05
C SER A 193 -3.68 15.08 -0.15
N ILE A 194 -2.92 15.09 0.95
CA ILE A 194 -1.47 15.27 0.97
C ILE A 194 -0.83 13.94 1.34
N LEU A 195 0.06 13.45 0.49
CA LEU A 195 0.79 12.21 0.70
C LEU A 195 2.29 12.51 0.79
N PRO A 196 2.87 12.58 2.00
CA PRO A 196 4.32 12.72 2.16
C PRO A 196 5.00 11.41 1.80
N MET A 197 5.96 11.48 0.90
CA MET A 197 6.76 10.35 0.44
C MET A 197 8.25 10.70 0.50
N ALA A 198 9.11 9.70 0.43
CA ALA A 198 10.56 9.88 0.34
C ALA A 198 11.16 8.93 -0.68
N GLU A 199 12.43 9.07 -1.00
CA GLU A 199 13.14 8.05 -1.75
C GLU A 199 13.32 6.76 -0.93
N ALA A 200 13.32 5.61 -1.61
CA ALA A 200 13.55 4.33 -0.95
C ALA A 200 14.99 4.25 -0.43
N ALA A 201 15.14 3.93 0.84
CA ALA A 201 16.43 3.82 1.50
C ALA A 201 16.79 2.37 1.84
N GLN A 202 18.07 2.10 2.11
CA GLN A 202 18.56 0.75 2.44
C GLN A 202 18.13 0.24 3.81
N ASN A 203 17.72 1.14 4.71
CA ASN A 203 17.23 0.80 6.04
C ASN A 203 16.36 1.95 6.61
N SER A 204 15.66 1.69 7.70
CA SER A 204 14.74 2.64 8.33
C SER A 204 15.43 3.89 8.88
N ALA A 205 16.65 3.79 9.39
CA ALA A 205 17.38 4.96 9.91
C ALA A 205 17.68 5.97 8.78
N ARG A 206 18.15 5.48 7.61
CA ARG A 206 18.34 6.35 6.44
C ARG A 206 17.03 6.87 5.86
N ALA A 207 15.97 6.07 5.92
CA ALA A 207 14.66 6.53 5.47
C ALA A 207 14.11 7.68 6.34
N ALA A 208 14.38 7.67 7.65
CA ALA A 208 13.99 8.74 8.55
C ALA A 208 14.70 10.09 8.26
N GLU A 209 15.92 10.04 7.70
CA GLU A 209 16.72 11.21 7.31
C GLU A 209 16.43 11.69 5.89
N ALA A 210 15.69 10.89 5.08
CA ALA A 210 15.43 11.21 3.69
C ALA A 210 14.56 12.48 3.56
N GLU A 211 14.83 13.22 2.47
CA GLU A 211 14.04 14.38 2.09
C GLU A 211 12.63 13.96 1.69
N VAL A 212 11.64 14.71 2.14
CA VAL A 212 10.22 14.40 1.88
C VAL A 212 9.74 15.13 0.64
N GLU A 213 9.15 14.38 -0.28
CA GLU A 213 8.35 14.86 -1.40
C GLU A 213 6.89 14.96 -0.97
N TYR A 214 6.26 16.08 -1.17
CA TYR A 214 4.85 16.30 -0.87
C TYR A 214 4.00 16.10 -2.13
N ARG A 215 3.27 15.01 -2.19
CA ARG A 215 2.33 14.74 -3.29
C ARG A 215 0.95 15.24 -2.94
N ILE A 216 0.48 16.20 -3.72
CA ILE A 216 -0.84 16.80 -3.56
C ILE A 216 -1.79 16.21 -4.60
N TYR A 217 -2.84 15.60 -4.14
CA TYR A 217 -3.95 15.14 -4.97
C TYR A 217 -5.10 16.13 -4.83
N ALA A 218 -5.12 17.10 -5.75
CA ALA A 218 -6.00 18.27 -5.67
C ALA A 218 -7.50 17.89 -5.73
N GLY A 219 -8.38 18.80 -5.32
CA GLY A 219 -9.83 18.59 -5.37
C GLY A 219 -10.58 19.19 -4.18
N ALA A 220 -9.90 19.43 -3.08
CA ALA A 220 -10.43 20.13 -1.89
C ALA A 220 -9.27 20.69 -1.06
N ASP A 221 -9.59 21.62 -0.16
CA ASP A 221 -8.66 22.02 0.91
C ASP A 221 -8.40 20.79 1.80
N CYS A 222 -7.14 20.59 2.16
CA CYS A 222 -6.76 19.47 3.01
C CYS A 222 -5.52 19.77 3.86
N SER A 223 -5.32 18.96 4.89
CA SER A 223 -4.15 19.06 5.76
C SER A 223 -3.61 17.67 6.11
N PHE A 224 -2.33 17.63 6.47
CA PHE A 224 -1.67 16.43 6.98
C PHE A 224 -0.64 16.84 8.04
N THR A 225 -0.55 16.09 9.13
CA THR A 225 0.49 16.27 10.14
C THR A 225 1.58 15.24 9.94
N LEU A 226 2.75 15.70 9.52
CA LEU A 226 3.95 14.88 9.40
C LEU A 226 4.62 14.77 10.78
N TYR A 227 4.86 13.55 11.23
CA TYR A 227 5.48 13.22 12.51
C TYR A 227 6.92 12.74 12.33
N ARG A 228 7.80 13.18 13.21
CA ARG A 228 9.19 12.70 13.33
C ARG A 228 9.60 12.60 14.79
N ASP A 229 10.41 11.60 15.11
CA ASP A 229 11.10 11.43 16.39
C ASP A 229 12.49 10.84 16.18
N SER A 230 13.14 10.37 17.23
CA SER A 230 14.46 9.73 17.15
C SER A 230 14.47 8.37 16.43
N GLY A 231 13.30 7.77 16.19
CA GLY A 231 13.16 6.45 15.56
C GLY A 231 13.50 5.27 16.47
N ASP A 232 13.87 5.52 17.72
CA ASP A 232 14.23 4.49 18.71
C ASP A 232 13.87 4.94 20.14
N GLY A 233 13.59 3.95 21.01
CA GLY A 233 13.26 4.19 22.42
C GLY A 233 11.84 4.73 22.63
N TYR A 234 11.62 5.34 23.79
CA TYR A 234 10.31 5.82 24.26
C TYR A 234 10.29 7.31 24.60
N ALA A 235 11.26 8.09 24.11
CA ALA A 235 11.36 9.52 24.37
C ALA A 235 10.13 10.29 23.84
N TYR A 236 9.47 9.77 22.80
CA TYR A 236 8.23 10.31 22.28
C TYR A 236 7.10 10.36 23.33
N GLU A 237 7.05 9.46 24.30
CA GLU A 237 6.07 9.49 25.40
C GLU A 237 6.28 10.69 26.33
N GLN A 238 7.49 11.26 26.33
CA GLN A 238 7.87 12.47 27.07
C GLN A 238 7.73 13.74 26.22
N GLY A 239 7.22 13.62 24.99
CA GLY A 239 7.02 14.73 24.08
C GLY A 239 8.24 15.06 23.20
N GLU A 240 9.25 14.18 23.14
CA GLU A 240 10.43 14.35 22.29
C GLU A 240 10.13 13.90 20.86
N TYR A 241 9.34 14.67 20.15
CA TYR A 241 9.00 14.49 18.74
C TYR A 241 8.70 15.84 18.09
N GLU A 242 8.71 15.86 16.78
CA GLU A 242 8.38 17.02 15.95
C GLU A 242 7.12 16.75 15.13
N LEU A 243 6.24 17.76 15.06
CA LEU A 243 5.07 17.78 14.20
C LEU A 243 5.23 18.90 13.17
N THR A 244 5.11 18.56 11.90
CA THR A 244 5.10 19.52 10.80
C THR A 244 3.69 19.54 10.21
N GLU A 245 3.04 20.70 10.27
CA GLU A 245 1.71 20.90 9.70
C GLU A 245 1.83 21.18 8.20
N LEU A 246 1.13 20.38 7.39
CA LEU A 246 1.01 20.56 5.94
C LEU A 246 -0.42 21.00 5.64
N VAL A 247 -0.62 22.13 4.95
CA VAL A 247 -1.94 22.64 4.57
C VAL A 247 -1.96 22.96 3.09
N TRP A 248 -2.87 22.36 2.36
CA TRP A 248 -3.13 22.67 0.96
C TRP A 248 -4.36 23.55 0.81
N GLU A 249 -4.21 24.67 0.12
CA GLU A 249 -5.31 25.55 -0.26
C GLU A 249 -5.69 25.31 -1.73
N GLU A 250 -6.84 24.70 -1.95
CA GLU A 250 -7.31 24.33 -3.29
C GLU A 250 -7.51 25.56 -4.19
N LYS A 251 -8.01 26.67 -3.64
CA LYS A 251 -8.29 27.89 -4.40
C LYS A 251 -7.02 28.55 -4.94
N THR A 252 -5.96 28.58 -4.15
CA THR A 252 -4.69 29.22 -4.51
C THR A 252 -3.71 28.26 -5.15
N LYS A 253 -3.98 26.93 -5.05
CA LYS A 253 -3.08 25.84 -5.47
C LYS A 253 -1.71 25.95 -4.81
N LYS A 254 -1.72 26.22 -3.49
CA LYS A 254 -0.51 26.39 -2.70
C LYS A 254 -0.46 25.43 -1.52
N LEU A 255 0.73 24.89 -1.27
CA LEU A 255 1.05 24.15 -0.06
C LEU A 255 1.73 25.09 0.96
N PHE A 256 1.31 25.00 2.20
CA PHE A 256 1.95 25.66 3.34
C PHE A 256 2.51 24.60 4.29
N VAL A 257 3.74 24.79 4.72
CA VAL A 257 4.43 23.99 5.73
C VAL A 257 4.66 24.87 6.95
N ASN A 258 4.03 24.54 8.07
CA ASN A 258 4.02 25.36 9.29
C ASN A 258 3.68 26.83 9.00
N GLY A 259 2.69 27.05 8.13
CA GLY A 259 2.22 28.39 7.73
C GLY A 259 3.07 29.13 6.70
N THR A 260 4.18 28.53 6.24
CA THR A 260 5.05 29.12 5.19
C THR A 260 4.78 28.43 3.84
N GLU A 261 4.60 29.23 2.77
CA GLU A 261 4.41 28.69 1.42
C GLU A 261 5.60 27.83 0.99
N GLN A 262 5.32 26.61 0.53
CA GLN A 262 6.30 25.63 0.07
C GLN A 262 6.09 25.33 -1.41
N SER A 263 7.15 25.43 -2.21
CA SER A 263 7.15 25.09 -3.64
C SER A 263 8.18 24.03 -4.04
N GLU A 264 9.19 23.82 -3.21
CA GLU A 264 10.21 22.80 -3.44
C GLU A 264 9.70 21.42 -3.01
N ASN A 265 10.07 20.38 -3.74
CA ASN A 265 9.66 19.00 -3.48
C ASN A 265 8.13 18.79 -3.45
N VAL A 266 7.39 19.58 -4.21
CA VAL A 266 5.94 19.50 -4.32
C VAL A 266 5.55 18.97 -5.70
N VAL A 267 4.78 17.90 -5.72
CA VAL A 267 4.18 17.31 -6.94
C VAL A 267 2.66 17.44 -6.84
N ILE A 268 2.04 18.08 -7.82
CA ILE A 268 0.59 18.33 -7.82
C ILE A 268 -0.07 17.53 -8.94
N TYR A 269 -1.02 16.69 -8.56
CA TYR A 269 -1.95 16.00 -9.44
C TYR A 269 -3.28 16.77 -9.46
N SER A 270 -3.80 17.12 -10.65
CA SER A 270 -4.98 18.00 -10.79
C SER A 270 -5.89 17.58 -11.97
#